data_9036a7ce7d9ee1146b6fdfb454d4344d
#
_entry.id   9036a7ce7d9ee1146b6fdfb454d4344d
#
_cell.length_a   1.000
_cell.length_b   1.000
_cell.length_c   1.000
_cell.angle_alpha   90.00
_cell.angle_beta   90.00
_cell.angle_gamma   90.00
#
_symmetry.space_group_name_H-M   'P 1'
#
loop_
_entity.id
_entity.type
_entity.pdbx_description
1 polymer ?
#
loop_
_entity_poly.entity_id
_entity_poly.type
_entity_poly.pdbx_seq_one_letter_code
_entity_poly.pdbx_strand_id
1 'polypeptide(L)'
;MWFKNVTIFQLAKPFRVSAASLEDKLSKRSARKCGPLELSTVGWGSPMPDGTALTLELDGAILIAAKKQEKILPATVVREALNERITEIXVSXQREVKGKEKXRLRDEITVEMLPRAFSRSRITYALIDPDNGWLLVDSASRPRAEELTVLLRESLGSLELTNC
;
A
#
# COMPACT_ATOMS: atom_id res chain seq x y z
N MET A 1 2.27 -18.64 -12.72
CA MET A 1 1.46 -17.47 -12.34
C MET A 1 0.91 -16.77 -13.57
N TRP A 2 -0.35 -16.41 -13.53
CA TRP A 2 -1.01 -15.74 -14.64
C TRP A 2 -1.61 -14.44 -14.15
N PHE A 3 -1.33 -13.34 -14.85
CA PHE A 3 -1.97 -12.07 -14.57
C PHE A 3 -3.42 -12.16 -15.04
N LYS A 4 -4.34 -11.78 -14.17
CA LYS A 4 -5.76 -11.87 -14.49
C LYS A 4 -6.30 -10.60 -15.10
N ASN A 5 -5.92 -9.47 -14.55
CA ASN A 5 -6.35 -8.16 -15.02
C ASN A 5 -5.12 -7.30 -15.07
N VAL A 6 -4.90 -6.64 -16.19
CA VAL A 6 -3.65 -5.92 -16.40
C VAL A 6 -3.93 -4.46 -16.68
N THR A 7 -3.25 -3.59 -15.92
CA THR A 7 -3.14 -2.18 -16.28
C THR A 7 -1.78 -1.99 -16.90
N ILE A 8 -1.74 -1.40 -18.08
CA ILE A 8 -0.51 -1.28 -18.87
C ILE A 8 -0.04 0.17 -18.83
N PHE A 9 1.21 0.35 -18.46
CA PHE A 9 1.89 1.65 -18.57
C PHE A 9 3.02 1.50 -19.57
N GLN A 10 3.27 2.57 -20.32
CA GLN A 10 4.37 2.57 -21.26
C GLN A 10 5.54 3.32 -20.64
N LEU A 11 6.74 2.74 -20.73
CA LEU A 11 7.95 3.41 -20.28
C LEU A 11 8.29 4.50 -21.26
N ALA A 12 8.34 5.74 -20.77
CA ALA A 12 8.62 6.88 -21.64
C ALA A 12 10.08 6.93 -22.07
N LYS A 13 10.95 6.30 -21.28
CA LYS A 13 12.38 6.22 -21.58
C LYS A 13 12.83 4.77 -21.45
N PRO A 14 13.91 4.39 -22.12
CA PRO A 14 14.40 3.02 -21.97
C PRO A 14 14.72 2.69 -20.53
N PHE A 15 14.33 1.50 -20.09
CA PHE A 15 14.59 1.03 -18.74
C PHE A 15 15.95 0.34 -18.74
N ARG A 16 16.94 0.97 -18.14
CA ARG A 16 18.31 0.47 -18.19
C ARG A 16 18.84 0.00 -16.86
N VAL A 17 17.95 -0.24 -15.91
CA VAL A 17 18.35 -0.71 -14.58
C VAL A 17 18.51 -2.22 -14.65
N SER A 18 19.68 -2.72 -14.23
CA SER A 18 19.89 -4.17 -14.20
C SER A 18 19.07 -4.79 -13.08
N ALA A 19 18.87 -6.10 -13.17
CA ALA A 19 18.12 -6.80 -12.13
C ALA A 19 18.82 -6.69 -10.78
N ALA A 20 20.15 -6.76 -10.76
CA ALA A 20 20.89 -6.65 -9.50
C ALA A 20 20.75 -5.25 -8.91
N SER A 21 20.82 -4.21 -9.75
CA SER A 21 20.66 -2.85 -9.27
C SER A 21 19.24 -2.62 -8.79
N LEU A 22 18.26 -3.16 -9.52
CA LEU A 22 16.86 -3.06 -9.10
C LEU A 22 16.65 -3.75 -7.75
N GLU A 23 17.21 -4.93 -7.58
CA GLU A 23 17.09 -5.65 -6.31
C GLU A 23 17.58 -4.78 -5.16
N ASP A 24 18.71 -4.12 -5.34
CA ASP A 24 19.26 -3.27 -4.30
C ASP A 24 18.35 -2.07 -4.02
N LYS A 25 17.84 -1.45 -5.07
CA LYS A 25 16.97 -0.28 -4.90
C LYS A 25 15.67 -0.65 -4.22
N LEU A 26 15.08 -1.78 -4.59
CA LEU A 26 13.84 -2.22 -3.97
C LEU A 26 14.05 -2.60 -2.50
N SER A 27 15.23 -3.14 -2.16
CA SER A 27 15.49 -3.58 -0.80
C SER A 27 15.43 -2.44 0.21
N LYS A 28 15.63 -1.22 -0.24
CA LYS A 28 15.58 -0.06 0.64
C LYS A 28 14.15 0.34 0.98
N ARG A 29 13.17 -0.25 0.32
CA ARG A 29 11.75 -0.02 0.61
C ARG A 29 11.04 -1.36 0.71
N SER A 30 11.62 -2.30 1.45
CA SER A 30 11.02 -3.61 1.67
C SER A 30 9.72 -3.48 2.46
N ALA A 31 8.81 -4.39 2.22
CA ALA A 31 7.55 -4.42 2.94
C ALA A 31 7.79 -4.69 4.41
N ARG A 32 6.99 -4.07 5.25
CA ARG A 32 7.05 -4.27 6.69
C ARG A 32 5.66 -4.20 7.28
N LYS A 33 5.54 -4.64 8.50
CA LYS A 33 4.25 -4.57 9.20
C LYS A 33 3.96 -3.14 9.62
N CYS A 34 2.68 -2.83 9.74
CA CYS A 34 2.26 -1.54 10.26
C CYS A 34 2.77 -1.34 11.66
N GLY A 35 3.24 -0.13 11.95
CA GLY A 35 3.49 0.26 13.33
C GLY A 35 2.19 0.47 14.07
N PRO A 36 2.26 0.67 15.40
CA PRO A 36 1.04 0.75 16.20
C PRO A 36 0.07 1.84 15.78
N LEU A 37 0.58 2.96 15.27
CA LEU A 37 -0.26 4.10 14.92
C LEU A 37 -0.35 4.33 13.41
N GLU A 38 0.08 3.35 12.61
CA GLU A 38 -0.01 3.45 11.16
C GLU A 38 -1.27 2.75 10.65
N LEU A 39 -1.96 3.41 9.73
CA LEU A 39 -3.12 2.81 9.07
C LEU A 39 -2.72 1.81 8.00
N SER A 40 -1.62 2.07 7.31
CA SER A 40 -1.15 1.17 6.27
C SER A 40 0.32 1.40 5.98
N THR A 41 0.93 0.38 5.38
CA THR A 41 2.29 0.48 4.85
C THR A 41 2.31 -0.22 3.50
N VAL A 42 3.21 0.22 2.63
CA VAL A 42 3.43 -0.47 1.36
C VAL A 42 4.93 -0.55 1.12
N GLY A 43 5.38 -1.69 0.61
CA GLY A 43 6.78 -1.91 0.29
C GLY A 43 6.91 -3.09 -0.63
N TRP A 44 8.15 -3.48 -0.93
CA TRP A 44 8.40 -4.56 -1.87
C TRP A 44 8.51 -5.88 -1.14
N GLY A 45 7.83 -6.89 -1.66
CA GLY A 45 7.95 -8.26 -1.17
C GLY A 45 8.49 -9.15 -2.27
N SER A 46 8.75 -10.40 -1.92
CA SER A 46 9.22 -11.34 -2.93
C SER A 46 8.07 -11.73 -3.86
N PRO A 47 8.31 -11.76 -5.17
CA PRO A 47 7.30 -12.27 -6.08
C PRO A 47 7.17 -13.79 -6.01
N MET A 48 8.09 -14.46 -5.31
CA MET A 48 8.08 -15.92 -5.17
C MET A 48 7.53 -16.31 -3.81
N PRO A 49 6.66 -17.30 -3.73
CA PRO A 49 6.26 -17.81 -2.40
C PRO A 49 7.49 -18.30 -1.66
N ASP A 50 7.59 -17.93 -0.39
CA ASP A 50 8.70 -18.34 0.47
C ASP A 50 10.06 -17.86 -0.02
N GLY A 51 10.09 -16.92 -0.98
CA GLY A 51 11.34 -16.37 -1.46
C GLY A 51 11.74 -15.15 -0.67
N THR A 52 13.02 -14.77 -0.82
CA THR A 52 13.52 -13.54 -0.22
C THR A 52 13.93 -12.51 -1.26
N ALA A 53 14.25 -12.95 -2.48
CA ALA A 53 14.61 -12.03 -3.55
C ALA A 53 13.39 -11.20 -3.93
N LEU A 54 13.61 -9.94 -4.22
CA LEU A 54 12.54 -9.00 -4.55
C LEU A 54 12.31 -8.90 -6.05
N THR A 55 13.17 -9.52 -6.85
CA THR A 55 13.03 -9.54 -8.31
C THR A 55 13.15 -10.96 -8.81
N LEU A 56 12.47 -11.24 -9.90
CA LEU A 56 12.59 -12.52 -10.59
C LEU A 56 12.68 -12.24 -12.07
N GLU A 57 13.78 -12.65 -12.70
CA GLU A 57 13.94 -12.46 -14.13
C GLU A 57 13.21 -13.55 -14.91
N LEU A 58 12.45 -13.14 -15.91
CA LEU A 58 11.68 -14.05 -16.76
C LEU A 58 11.88 -13.64 -18.22
N ASP A 59 12.83 -14.30 -18.89
CA ASP A 59 13.06 -14.07 -20.32
C ASP A 59 13.22 -12.58 -20.65
N GLY A 60 14.09 -11.91 -19.92
CA GLY A 60 14.38 -10.50 -20.18
C GLY A 60 13.44 -9.53 -19.51
N ALA A 61 12.35 -10.01 -18.92
CA ALA A 61 11.48 -9.18 -18.12
C ALA A 61 11.75 -9.42 -16.63
N ILE A 62 11.27 -8.52 -15.79
CA ILE A 62 11.53 -8.63 -14.36
C ILE A 62 10.20 -8.55 -13.62
N LEU A 63 9.91 -9.58 -12.83
CA LEU A 63 8.71 -9.64 -12.01
C LEU A 63 9.00 -9.08 -10.62
N ILE A 64 8.13 -8.20 -10.14
CA ILE A 64 8.23 -7.60 -8.82
C ILE A 64 6.87 -7.65 -8.14
N ALA A 65 6.84 -7.46 -6.83
CA ALA A 65 5.59 -7.55 -6.07
C ALA A 65 5.56 -6.47 -4.98
N ALA A 66 4.54 -5.65 -5.02
CA ALA A 66 4.30 -4.67 -3.96
C ALA A 66 3.37 -5.31 -2.93
N LYS A 67 3.71 -5.17 -1.67
CA LYS A 67 2.91 -5.72 -0.58
C LYS A 67 2.42 -4.58 0.29
N LYS A 68 1.10 -4.48 0.43
CA LYS A 68 0.47 -3.47 1.27
C LYS A 68 -0.13 -4.16 2.48
N GLN A 69 0.14 -3.61 3.66
CA GLN A 69 -0.53 -4.05 4.86
C GLN A 69 -1.38 -2.91 5.37
N GLU A 70 -2.63 -3.19 5.72
CA GLU A 70 -3.51 -2.15 6.23
C GLU A 70 -4.28 -2.65 7.43
N LYS A 71 -4.53 -1.72 8.36
CA LYS A 71 -5.31 -2.03 9.55
C LYS A 71 -6.78 -2.14 9.17
N ILE A 72 -7.46 -3.07 9.82
CA ILE A 72 -8.89 -3.25 9.62
C ILE A 72 -9.59 -2.52 10.76
N LEU A 73 -10.02 -1.29 10.47
CA LEU A 73 -10.68 -0.45 11.45
C LEU A 73 -11.86 0.23 10.78
N PRO A 74 -12.99 -0.49 10.68
CA PRO A 74 -14.15 0.07 9.99
C PRO A 74 -14.65 1.34 10.64
N ALA A 75 -15.10 2.27 9.82
CA ALA A 75 -15.63 3.54 10.31
C ALA A 75 -16.82 3.32 11.25
N THR A 76 -17.61 2.27 11.02
CA THR A 76 -18.74 1.99 11.89
C THR A 76 -18.32 1.60 13.29
N VAL A 77 -17.20 0.90 13.43
CA VAL A 77 -16.68 0.53 14.75
C VAL A 77 -16.25 1.77 15.51
N VAL A 78 -15.54 2.68 14.83
CA VAL A 78 -15.12 3.93 15.45
C VAL A 78 -16.33 4.77 15.82
N ARG A 79 -17.32 4.84 14.92
CA ARG A 79 -18.51 5.65 15.18
C ARG A 79 -19.29 5.11 16.38
N GLU A 80 -19.39 3.80 16.50
CA GLU A 80 -20.10 3.22 17.63
C GLU A 80 -19.41 3.56 18.95
N ALA A 81 -18.09 3.44 18.98
CA ALA A 81 -17.33 3.80 20.18
C ALA A 81 -17.46 5.29 20.47
N LEU A 82 -17.46 6.12 19.45
CA LEU A 82 -17.63 7.56 19.63
C LEU A 82 -18.99 7.87 20.22
N ASN A 83 -20.04 7.24 19.73
CA ASN A 83 -21.38 7.50 20.26
C ASN A 83 -21.48 7.07 21.73
N GLU A 84 -20.85 5.97 22.09
CA GLU A 84 -20.81 5.57 23.50
C GLU A 84 -20.09 6.59 24.35
N ARG A 85 -18.97 7.10 23.87
CA ARG A 85 -18.20 8.11 24.60
C ARG A 85 -19.01 9.39 24.77
N ILE A 86 -19.72 9.81 23.70
CA ILE A 86 -20.55 11.00 23.74
C ILE A 86 -21.68 10.82 24.76
N THR A 87 -22.31 9.65 24.77
CA THR A 87 -23.37 9.37 25.74
C THR A 87 -22.85 9.45 27.17
N GLU A 88 -21.68 8.91 27.43
CA GLU A 88 -21.06 8.99 28.76
C GLU A 88 -20.84 10.42 29.17
N ILE A 89 -20.41 11.28 28.31
CA ILE A 89 -20.20 12.68 28.60
C ILE A 89 -21.50 13.37 28.89
N UNK A 90 -22.26 13.02 28.11
CA UNK A 90 -23.35 13.51 28.25
C UNK A 90 -23.92 13.31 29.44
N VAL A 91 -24.00 12.12 30.04
CA VAL A 91 -24.52 11.73 31.33
C VAL A 91 -23.68 12.29 32.47
N SER A 92 -22.41 12.11 32.41
CA SER A 92 -21.55 12.53 33.52
C SER A 92 -21.25 14.03 33.52
N UNK A 93 -21.07 14.58 32.26
CA UNK A 93 -20.81 15.75 32.28
C UNK A 93 -21.81 16.56 32.11
N GLN A 94 -22.86 16.14 32.06
CA GLN A 94 -24.08 16.91 31.93
C GLN A 94 -23.92 18.08 30.97
N ARG A 95 -23.28 17.80 29.85
CA ARG A 95 -23.09 18.81 28.82
C ARG A 95 -23.12 18.18 27.45
N GLU A 96 -23.35 19.00 26.41
CA GLU A 96 -23.33 18.55 25.05
C GLU A 96 -21.93 18.48 24.50
N VAL A 97 -21.70 17.52 23.61
CA VAL A 97 -20.45 17.40 22.86
C VAL A 97 -20.68 18.05 21.50
N LYS A 98 -19.89 19.05 21.16
CA LYS A 98 -20.05 19.78 19.90
C LYS A 98 -19.04 19.31 18.87
N GLY A 99 -19.16 19.86 17.65
CA GLY A 99 -18.45 19.35 16.49
C GLY A 99 -16.94 19.21 16.66
N LYS A 100 -16.28 20.25 17.17
CA LYS A 100 -14.83 20.19 17.35
C LYS A 100 -14.44 19.11 18.35
N GLU A 101 -15.21 18.97 19.42
CA GLU A 101 -14.93 17.95 20.41
C GLU A 101 -15.15 16.57 19.84
N LYS A 102 -16.16 16.43 19.00
CA LYS A 102 -16.33 15.15 18.33
C LYS A 102 -15.12 14.74 17.48
N UNK A 103 -14.65 15.46 16.96
CA UNK A 103 -13.61 15.22 16.16
C UNK A 103 -12.49 14.79 16.89
N ARG A 104 -12.17 15.57 17.87
CA ARG A 104 -11.08 15.21 18.75
C ARG A 104 -11.30 13.84 19.40
N LEU A 105 -12.51 13.59 19.83
CA LEU A 105 -12.83 12.30 20.42
C LEU A 105 -12.68 11.17 19.42
N ARG A 106 -13.12 11.40 18.18
CA ARG A 106 -12.97 10.39 17.15
C ARG A 106 -11.50 10.06 16.92
N ASP A 107 -10.65 11.09 16.86
CA ASP A 107 -9.22 10.88 16.67
C ASP A 107 -8.63 10.11 17.85
N GLU A 108 -9.03 10.47 19.08
CA GLU A 108 -8.54 9.76 20.25
C GLU A 108 -8.93 8.30 20.23
N ILE A 109 -10.18 8.01 19.85
CA ILE A 109 -10.65 6.64 19.80
C ILE A 109 -9.89 5.86 18.72
N THR A 110 -9.66 6.49 17.57
CA THR A 110 -8.90 5.85 16.49
C THR A 110 -7.50 5.49 16.98
N VAL A 111 -6.83 6.43 17.66
CA VAL A 111 -5.49 6.17 18.18
C VAL A 111 -5.50 5.03 19.20
N GLU A 112 -6.54 4.96 20.03
CA GLU A 112 -6.66 3.89 21.02
C GLU A 112 -6.87 2.53 20.36
N MET A 113 -7.61 2.50 19.25
CA MET A 113 -7.99 1.24 18.60
C MET A 113 -6.92 0.71 17.66
N LEU A 114 -6.13 1.60 17.03
CA LEU A 114 -5.17 1.20 16.02
C LEU A 114 -4.21 0.10 16.47
N PRO A 115 -3.60 0.19 17.66
CA PRO A 115 -2.64 -0.85 18.05
C PRO A 115 -3.26 -2.23 18.20
N ARG A 116 -4.56 -2.28 18.46
CA ARG A 116 -5.26 -3.55 18.66
C ARG A 116 -6.02 -4.03 17.45
N ALA A 117 -6.01 -3.25 16.37
CA ALA A 117 -6.74 -3.62 15.18
C ALA A 117 -6.02 -4.74 14.44
N PHE A 118 -6.80 -5.65 13.88
CA PHE A 118 -6.24 -6.64 12.96
C PHE A 118 -5.75 -5.95 11.71
N SER A 119 -4.87 -6.62 11.00
CA SER A 119 -4.39 -6.11 9.73
C SER A 119 -4.52 -7.19 8.67
N ARG A 120 -4.53 -6.75 7.42
CA ARG A 120 -4.53 -7.67 6.29
C ARG A 120 -3.50 -7.20 5.29
N SER A 121 -3.03 -8.15 4.48
CA SER A 121 -2.02 -7.88 3.47
C SER A 121 -2.60 -8.12 2.08
N ARG A 122 -2.10 -7.36 1.12
CA ARG A 122 -2.49 -7.52 -0.28
C ARG A 122 -1.24 -7.39 -1.13
N ILE A 123 -1.10 -8.28 -2.10
CA ILE A 123 0.07 -8.28 -2.98
C ILE A 123 -0.38 -7.89 -4.38
N THR A 124 0.35 -6.99 -5.01
CA THR A 124 0.13 -6.59 -6.38
C THR A 124 1.40 -6.89 -7.17
N TYR A 125 1.27 -7.71 -8.20
CA TYR A 125 2.40 -8.09 -9.03
C TYR A 125 2.54 -7.16 -10.20
N ALA A 126 3.78 -6.99 -10.66
CA ALA A 126 4.03 -6.20 -11.86
C ALA A 126 5.20 -6.80 -12.62
N LEU A 127 5.17 -6.65 -13.93
CA LEU A 127 6.22 -7.13 -14.81
C LEU A 127 6.80 -5.95 -15.56
N ILE A 128 8.10 -5.76 -15.42
CA ILE A 128 8.83 -4.75 -16.19
C ILE A 128 9.37 -5.43 -17.43
N ASP A 129 8.98 -4.94 -18.58
CA ASP A 129 9.40 -5.50 -19.85
C ASP A 129 10.20 -4.45 -20.61
N PRO A 130 11.54 -4.40 -20.39
CA PRO A 130 12.33 -3.32 -20.98
C PRO A 130 12.39 -3.39 -22.50
N ASP A 131 12.38 -4.59 -23.07
CA ASP A 131 12.50 -4.74 -24.52
C ASP A 131 11.32 -4.14 -25.24
N ASN A 132 10.12 -4.31 -24.69
CA ASN A 132 8.91 -3.77 -25.29
C ASN A 132 8.52 -2.41 -24.71
N GLY A 133 9.19 -1.99 -23.66
CA GLY A 133 8.93 -0.69 -23.06
C GLY A 133 7.65 -0.63 -22.25
N TRP A 134 7.31 -1.73 -21.57
CA TRP A 134 6.07 -1.82 -20.82
C TRP A 134 6.30 -2.07 -19.34
N LEU A 135 5.39 -1.55 -18.53
CA LEU A 135 5.19 -1.96 -17.15
C LEU A 135 3.76 -2.49 -17.05
N LEU A 136 3.64 -3.77 -16.78
CA LEU A 136 2.34 -4.45 -16.71
C LEU A 136 2.01 -4.70 -15.25
N VAL A 137 0.94 -4.08 -14.74
CA VAL A 137 0.55 -4.24 -13.34
C VAL A 137 -0.69 -5.13 -13.29
N ASP A 138 -0.62 -6.17 -12.46
CA ASP A 138 -1.73 -7.12 -12.34
C ASP A 138 -2.81 -6.56 -11.41
N SER A 139 -3.57 -5.61 -11.92
CA SER A 139 -4.67 -5.03 -11.19
C SER A 139 -5.62 -4.35 -12.15
N ALA A 140 -6.91 -4.58 -11.96
CA ALA A 140 -7.94 -3.85 -12.68
C ALA A 140 -8.20 -2.49 -12.05
N SER A 141 -7.74 -2.30 -10.82
CA SER A 141 -7.95 -1.05 -10.10
C SER A 141 -6.85 -0.06 -10.48
N ARG A 142 -7.25 1.05 -11.09
CA ARG A 142 -6.30 2.10 -11.48
C ARG A 142 -5.58 2.69 -10.25
N PRO A 143 -6.29 3.00 -9.15
CA PRO A 143 -5.57 3.51 -7.97
C PRO A 143 -4.56 2.53 -7.40
N ARG A 144 -4.88 1.23 -7.40
CA ARG A 144 -3.94 0.23 -6.89
C ARG A 144 -2.73 0.12 -7.81
N ALA A 145 -2.96 0.14 -9.13
CA ALA A 145 -1.85 0.09 -10.07
C ALA A 145 -0.96 1.31 -9.91
N GLU A 146 -1.56 2.49 -9.72
CA GLU A 146 -0.79 3.71 -9.56
C GLU A 146 -0.02 3.73 -8.24
N GLU A 147 -0.56 3.11 -7.20
CA GLU A 147 0.18 2.99 -5.94
C GLU A 147 1.49 2.24 -6.16
N LEU A 148 1.45 1.18 -6.95
CA LEU A 148 2.68 0.45 -7.28
C LEU A 148 3.64 1.32 -8.08
N THR A 149 3.14 2.09 -9.05
CA THR A 149 4.04 2.93 -9.85
C THR A 149 4.67 4.02 -9.01
N VAL A 150 3.94 4.56 -8.03
CA VAL A 150 4.52 5.57 -7.14
C VAL A 150 5.64 4.95 -6.31
N LEU A 151 5.41 3.76 -5.76
CA LEU A 151 6.43 3.08 -4.98
C LEU A 151 7.67 2.79 -5.84
N LEU A 152 7.45 2.36 -7.08
CA LEU A 152 8.57 2.07 -7.98
C LEU A 152 9.34 3.35 -8.32
N ARG A 153 8.61 4.43 -8.59
CA ARG A 153 9.28 5.70 -8.88
C ARG A 153 10.12 6.17 -7.70
N GLU A 154 9.58 6.05 -6.49
CA GLU A 154 10.33 6.44 -5.30
C GLU A 154 11.56 5.56 -5.09
N SER A 155 11.44 4.28 -5.41
CA SER A 155 12.56 3.35 -5.25
C SER A 155 13.67 3.62 -6.25
N LEU A 156 13.29 3.97 -7.48
CA LEU A 156 14.26 4.22 -8.55
C LEU A 156 14.81 5.64 -8.55
N GLY A 157 14.11 6.56 -7.91
CA GLY A 157 14.47 7.98 -7.96
C GLY A 157 13.76 8.73 -9.06
N SER A 158 13.47 8.06 -10.18
CA SER A 158 12.70 8.66 -11.26
C SER A 158 12.13 7.54 -12.13
N LEU A 159 10.97 7.79 -12.69
CA LEU A 159 10.32 6.85 -13.58
C LEU A 159 9.24 7.59 -14.35
N GLU A 160 9.38 7.65 -15.67
CA GLU A 160 8.39 8.33 -16.50
C GLU A 160 7.54 7.29 -17.20
N LEU A 161 6.24 7.36 -16.96
CA LEU A 161 5.28 6.43 -17.53
C LEU A 161 4.19 7.19 -18.24
N THR A 162 3.65 6.58 -19.30
CA THR A 162 2.44 7.07 -19.92
C THR A 162 1.41 5.95 -19.89
N ASN A 163 0.15 6.34 -19.88
CA ASN A 163 -0.93 5.39 -19.91
C ASN A 163 -1.12 4.83 -21.31
N CYS A 164 -1.54 3.58 -21.37
CA CYS A 164 -1.90 2.97 -22.65
C CYS A 164 -3.40 2.94 -22.80
#